data_e77d13e482f3cb2fe0c29c27e34b327c
#
_entry.id   e77d13e482f3cb2fe0c29c27e34b327c
#
_cell.length_a   1.000
_cell.length_b   1.000
_cell.length_c   1.000
_cell.angle_alpha   90.00
_cell.angle_beta   90.00
_cell.angle_gamma   90.00
#
_symmetry.space_group_name_H-M   'P 1'
#
loop_
_entity.id
_entity.type
_entity.pdbx_description
1 polymer ?
#
loop_
_entity_poly.entity_id
_entity_poly.type
_entity_poly.pdbx_seq_one_letter_code
_entity_poly.pdbx_strand_id
1 'polypeptide(L)'
;MERFDELLRGMDLEFFGRGSHKISIEKALDLHSRGEAFILDIRSEKENRLISLGFAASIPANEIPDRLEEIPHGVTIAILCTSSVRASVVYAYMLLKGYEKARVMAEGLKDIAGTIKPGYVRKYKMKPKEDLK
;
A
#
# COMPACT_ATOMS: atom_id res chain seq x y z
N MET A 1 -23.13 0.11 -7.76
CA MET A 1 -22.95 1.59 -7.83
C MET A 1 -23.35 2.27 -6.53
N GLU A 2 -24.39 1.80 -5.85
CA GLU A 2 -24.79 2.37 -4.55
C GLU A 2 -23.66 2.38 -3.52
N ARG A 3 -22.90 1.31 -3.44
CA ARG A 3 -21.74 1.24 -2.52
C ARG A 3 -20.69 2.28 -2.84
N PHE A 4 -20.48 2.53 -4.14
CA PHE A 4 -19.53 3.56 -4.56
C PHE A 4 -20.07 4.94 -4.20
N ASP A 5 -21.38 5.15 -4.38
CA ASP A 5 -22.04 6.41 -4.02
C ASP A 5 -21.85 6.70 -2.52
N GLU A 6 -22.08 5.69 -1.68
CA GLU A 6 -21.89 5.83 -0.23
C GLU A 6 -20.44 6.10 0.15
N LEU A 7 -19.52 5.40 -0.50
CA LEU A 7 -18.10 5.61 -0.28
C LEU A 7 -17.72 7.08 -0.57
N LEU A 8 -18.16 7.57 -1.73
CA LEU A 8 -17.82 8.93 -2.17
C LEU A 8 -18.45 9.99 -1.28
N ARG A 9 -19.69 9.76 -0.81
CA ARG A 9 -20.36 10.70 0.12
C ARG A 9 -19.60 10.84 1.43
N GLY A 10 -18.90 9.80 1.87
CA GLY A 10 -18.09 9.84 3.09
C GLY A 10 -16.75 10.57 2.92
N MET A 11 -16.34 10.83 1.69
CA MET A 11 -15.06 11.48 1.40
C MET A 11 -15.20 12.99 1.34
N ASP A 12 -15.53 13.60 2.49
CA ASP A 12 -15.70 15.03 2.63
C ASP A 12 -14.41 15.71 3.11
N LEU A 13 -14.50 17.02 3.39
CA LEU A 13 -13.36 17.81 3.85
C LEU A 13 -12.79 17.26 5.16
N GLU A 14 -13.64 16.86 6.08
CA GLU A 14 -13.19 16.30 7.35
C GLU A 14 -12.43 14.99 7.16
N PHE A 15 -12.94 14.10 6.31
CA PHE A 15 -12.28 12.85 5.98
C PHE A 15 -10.86 13.09 5.46
N PHE A 16 -10.71 13.96 4.45
CA PHE A 16 -9.39 14.26 3.90
C PHE A 16 -8.53 15.05 4.87
N GLY A 17 -9.13 15.93 5.66
CA GLY A 17 -8.40 16.75 6.63
C GLY A 17 -7.78 15.94 7.76
N ARG A 18 -8.41 14.84 8.16
CA ARG A 18 -7.84 13.94 9.18
C ARG A 18 -6.62 13.18 8.64
N GLY A 19 -6.50 13.04 7.32
CA GLY A 19 -5.40 12.30 6.72
C GLY A 19 -5.41 10.80 7.00
N SER A 20 -6.53 10.25 7.48
CA SER A 20 -6.62 8.84 7.85
C SER A 20 -6.63 7.89 6.64
N HIS A 21 -6.74 8.42 5.43
CA HIS A 21 -6.63 7.67 4.19
C HIS A 21 -5.16 7.41 3.80
N LYS A 22 -4.21 8.07 4.47
CA LYS A 22 -2.78 8.01 4.17
C LYS A 22 -2.00 7.25 5.24
N ILE A 23 -0.84 6.75 4.85
CA ILE A 23 0.11 6.16 5.78
C ILE A 23 1.52 6.54 5.33
N SER A 24 2.40 6.85 6.29
CA SER A 24 3.81 7.12 5.99
C SER A 24 4.57 5.82 5.78
N ILE A 25 5.71 5.89 5.09
CA ILE A 25 6.59 4.72 4.91
C ILE A 25 7.04 4.20 6.28
N GLU A 26 7.38 5.08 7.21
CA GLU A 26 7.83 4.67 8.53
C GLU A 26 6.75 3.91 9.28
N LYS A 27 5.51 4.42 9.27
CA LYS A 27 4.39 3.74 9.92
C LYS A 27 4.10 2.39 9.26
N ALA A 28 4.14 2.34 7.93
CA ALA A 28 3.91 1.10 7.19
C ALA A 28 4.97 0.05 7.54
N LEU A 29 6.24 0.44 7.61
CA LEU A 29 7.32 -0.48 7.97
C LEU A 29 7.21 -0.94 9.42
N ASP A 30 6.84 -0.04 10.33
CA ASP A 30 6.64 -0.40 11.72
C ASP A 30 5.54 -1.47 11.86
N LEU A 31 4.39 -1.24 11.23
CA LEU A 31 3.29 -2.21 11.24
C LEU A 31 3.70 -3.51 10.55
N HIS A 32 4.41 -3.41 9.43
CA HIS A 32 4.87 -4.57 8.69
C HIS A 32 5.80 -5.44 9.53
N SER A 33 6.71 -4.81 10.28
CA SER A 33 7.64 -5.55 11.14
C SER A 33 6.94 -6.31 12.26
N ARG A 34 5.73 -5.88 12.63
CA ARG A 34 4.89 -6.53 13.65
C ARG A 34 3.84 -7.48 13.07
N GLY A 35 3.85 -7.69 11.76
CA GLY A 35 2.86 -8.53 11.10
C GLY A 35 1.48 -7.89 10.99
N GLU A 36 1.39 -6.57 11.12
CA GLU A 36 0.13 -5.83 11.15
C GLU A 36 -0.12 -5.01 9.89
N ALA A 37 0.74 -5.12 8.90
CA ALA A 37 0.54 -4.46 7.61
C ALA A 37 1.05 -5.33 6.47
N PHE A 38 0.36 -5.20 5.34
CA PHE A 38 0.72 -5.80 4.07
C PHE A 38 1.05 -4.64 3.12
N ILE A 39 2.28 -4.57 2.63
CA ILE A 39 2.69 -3.49 1.73
C ILE A 39 2.47 -3.96 0.31
N LEU A 40 1.54 -3.31 -0.38
CA LEU A 40 1.09 -3.70 -1.71
C LEU A 40 1.64 -2.74 -2.76
N ASP A 41 2.57 -3.23 -3.56
CA ASP A 41 3.14 -2.49 -4.68
C ASP A 41 2.31 -2.79 -5.93
N ILE A 42 1.60 -1.77 -6.41
CA ILE A 42 0.65 -1.92 -7.52
C ILE A 42 1.23 -1.50 -8.88
N ARG A 43 2.54 -1.26 -8.94
CA ARG A 43 3.20 -0.92 -10.19
C ARG A 43 3.21 -2.13 -11.13
N SER A 44 3.35 -1.88 -12.43
CA SER A 44 3.43 -2.94 -13.42
C SER A 44 4.66 -3.82 -13.20
N GLU A 45 4.63 -5.03 -13.74
CA GLU A 45 5.77 -5.94 -13.70
C GLU A 45 7.00 -5.30 -14.34
N LYS A 46 6.80 -4.60 -15.45
CA LYS A 46 7.90 -3.92 -16.14
C LYS A 46 8.55 -2.86 -15.26
N GLU A 47 7.73 -2.03 -14.59
CA GLU A 47 8.25 -1.04 -13.66
C GLU A 47 9.00 -1.70 -12.51
N ASN A 48 8.46 -2.80 -11.99
CA ASN A 48 9.06 -3.52 -10.87
C ASN A 48 10.41 -4.14 -11.24
N ARG A 49 10.55 -4.58 -12.49
CA ARG A 49 11.83 -5.12 -12.96
C ARG A 49 12.91 -4.05 -13.08
N LEU A 50 12.51 -2.79 -13.31
CA LEU A 50 13.46 -1.68 -13.37
C LEU A 50 13.92 -1.27 -11.98
N ILE A 51 12.99 -1.13 -11.05
CA ILE A 51 13.28 -0.80 -9.65
C ILE A 51 12.36 -1.65 -8.79
N SER A 52 12.92 -2.60 -8.07
CA SER A 52 12.15 -3.49 -7.20
C SER A 52 12.31 -3.11 -5.74
N LEU A 53 11.21 -3.17 -4.98
CA LEU A 53 11.21 -3.00 -3.53
C LEU A 53 10.99 -4.38 -2.91
N GLY A 54 12.07 -4.95 -2.38
CA GLY A 54 12.07 -6.34 -1.92
C GLY A 54 11.13 -6.63 -0.74
N PHE A 55 10.72 -5.61 0.01
CA PHE A 55 9.84 -5.78 1.16
C PHE A 55 8.36 -5.75 0.82
N ALA A 56 8.00 -5.36 -0.40
CA ALA A 56 6.61 -5.23 -0.82
C ALA A 56 6.14 -6.42 -1.64
N ALA A 57 4.86 -6.78 -1.47
CA ALA A 57 4.22 -7.74 -2.35
C ALA A 57 3.81 -7.03 -3.63
N SER A 58 4.25 -7.54 -4.76
CA SER A 58 4.04 -6.91 -6.06
C SER A 58 2.84 -7.55 -6.77
N ILE A 59 1.75 -6.79 -6.89
CA ILE A 59 0.56 -7.19 -7.64
C ILE A 59 0.16 -6.00 -8.50
N PRO A 60 0.39 -6.06 -9.82
CA PRO A 60 0.00 -4.96 -10.71
C PRO A 60 -1.48 -4.61 -10.55
N ALA A 61 -1.80 -3.31 -10.63
CA ALA A 61 -3.16 -2.84 -10.40
C ALA A 61 -4.21 -3.59 -11.22
N ASN A 62 -3.92 -3.84 -12.50
CA ASN A 62 -4.87 -4.52 -13.39
C ASN A 62 -5.04 -6.01 -13.08
N GLU A 63 -4.18 -6.60 -12.24
CA GLU A 63 -4.26 -8.00 -11.86
C GLU A 63 -4.94 -8.20 -10.49
N ILE A 64 -5.15 -7.13 -9.73
CA ILE A 64 -5.71 -7.22 -8.38
C ILE A 64 -7.04 -7.98 -8.35
N PRO A 65 -8.01 -7.70 -9.27
CA PRO A 65 -9.30 -8.40 -9.21
C PRO A 65 -9.16 -9.92 -9.29
N ASP A 66 -8.18 -10.42 -10.01
CA ASP A 66 -7.97 -11.85 -10.19
C ASP A 66 -7.05 -12.47 -9.14
N ARG A 67 -6.50 -11.63 -8.26
CA ARG A 67 -5.52 -12.06 -7.25
C ARG A 67 -5.85 -11.56 -5.85
N LEU A 68 -7.11 -11.24 -5.59
CA LEU A 68 -7.55 -10.74 -4.27
C LEU A 68 -7.23 -11.71 -3.14
N GLU A 69 -7.24 -13.00 -3.42
CA GLU A 69 -6.94 -14.02 -2.41
C GLU A 69 -5.51 -13.93 -1.87
N GLU A 70 -4.62 -13.23 -2.57
CA GLU A 70 -3.25 -13.00 -2.10
C GLU A 70 -3.15 -11.86 -1.10
N ILE A 71 -4.21 -11.07 -0.96
CA ILE A 71 -4.22 -9.89 -0.08
C ILE A 71 -4.97 -10.23 1.20
N PRO A 72 -4.30 -10.23 2.36
CA PRO A 72 -4.94 -10.64 3.61
C PRO A 72 -5.94 -9.61 4.11
N HIS A 73 -6.96 -10.08 4.83
CA HIS A 73 -7.88 -9.23 5.58
C HIS A 73 -7.39 -9.04 7.01
N GLY A 74 -7.90 -8.03 7.68
CA GLY A 74 -7.61 -7.81 9.10
C GLY A 74 -6.33 -7.06 9.41
N VAL A 75 -5.56 -6.73 8.39
CA VAL A 75 -4.33 -5.93 8.54
C VAL A 75 -4.43 -4.68 7.70
N THR A 76 -3.57 -3.70 8.00
CA THR A 76 -3.46 -2.49 7.18
C THR A 76 -2.87 -2.86 5.82
N ILE A 77 -3.51 -2.39 4.75
CA ILE A 77 -3.00 -2.56 3.39
C ILE A 77 -2.40 -1.21 2.96
N ALA A 78 -1.08 -1.14 2.93
CA ALA A 78 -0.36 0.07 2.53
C ALA A 78 -0.09 0.03 1.03
N ILE A 79 -0.80 0.87 0.27
CA ILE A 79 -0.74 0.88 -1.19
C ILE A 79 0.38 1.79 -1.67
N LEU A 80 1.34 1.21 -2.38
CA LEU A 80 2.52 1.90 -2.87
C LEU A 80 2.47 2.00 -4.39
N CYS A 81 2.70 3.22 -4.91
CA CYS A 81 2.78 3.47 -6.35
C CYS A 81 3.60 4.73 -6.61
N THR A 82 4.08 4.88 -7.85
CA THR A 82 4.74 6.12 -8.29
C THR A 82 3.73 7.18 -8.72
N SER A 83 2.48 6.79 -8.90
CA SER A 83 1.39 7.65 -9.37
C SER A 83 0.27 7.69 -8.34
N SER A 84 -0.04 8.88 -7.84
CA SER A 84 -1.16 9.05 -6.92
C SER A 84 -2.50 8.69 -7.56
N VAL A 85 -2.61 8.81 -8.88
CA VAL A 85 -3.85 8.44 -9.61
C VAL A 85 -4.11 6.95 -9.49
N ARG A 86 -3.12 6.12 -9.82
CA ARG A 86 -3.26 4.67 -9.71
C ARG A 86 -3.55 4.24 -8.27
N ALA A 87 -2.79 4.79 -7.33
CA ALA A 87 -2.96 4.47 -5.91
C ALA A 87 -4.36 4.84 -5.41
N SER A 88 -4.90 5.97 -5.84
CA SER A 88 -6.24 6.42 -5.43
C SER A 88 -7.33 5.51 -5.96
N VAL A 89 -7.22 5.08 -7.21
CA VAL A 89 -8.19 4.15 -7.81
C VAL A 89 -8.17 2.81 -7.08
N VAL A 90 -6.98 2.27 -6.83
CA VAL A 90 -6.85 1.01 -6.10
C VAL A 90 -7.36 1.15 -4.67
N TYR A 91 -7.09 2.27 -4.00
CA TYR A 91 -7.59 2.56 -2.66
C TYR A 91 -9.13 2.45 -2.62
N ALA A 92 -9.82 3.13 -3.53
CA ALA A 92 -11.28 3.08 -3.59
C ALA A 92 -11.77 1.65 -3.84
N TYR A 93 -11.12 0.94 -4.76
CA TYR A 93 -11.45 -0.44 -5.07
C TYR A 93 -11.31 -1.33 -3.83
N MET A 94 -10.20 -1.20 -3.10
CA MET A 94 -9.97 -2.01 -1.90
C MET A 94 -11.01 -1.75 -0.82
N LEU A 95 -11.38 -0.48 -0.60
CA LEU A 95 -12.46 -0.15 0.34
C LEU A 95 -13.76 -0.83 -0.04
N LEU A 96 -14.11 -0.81 -1.33
CA LEU A 96 -15.34 -1.45 -1.82
C LEU A 96 -15.31 -2.97 -1.67
N LYS A 97 -14.12 -3.56 -1.65
CA LYS A 97 -13.95 -5.00 -1.46
C LYS A 97 -13.84 -5.40 0.02
N GLY A 98 -14.08 -4.45 0.93
CA GLY A 98 -14.11 -4.73 2.35
C GLY A 98 -12.79 -4.60 3.10
N TYR A 99 -11.76 -4.06 2.45
CA TYR A 99 -10.48 -3.78 3.09
C TYR A 99 -10.52 -2.42 3.76
N GLU A 100 -11.15 -2.35 4.92
CA GLU A 100 -11.38 -1.09 5.64
C GLU A 100 -10.10 -0.39 6.08
N LYS A 101 -9.01 -1.14 6.22
CA LYS A 101 -7.71 -0.60 6.63
C LYS A 101 -6.79 -0.33 5.44
N ALA A 102 -7.34 -0.18 4.24
CA ALA A 102 -6.56 0.24 3.09
C ALA A 102 -6.11 1.69 3.27
N ARG A 103 -4.85 1.98 2.96
CA ARG A 103 -4.26 3.31 3.08
C ARG A 103 -3.36 3.56 1.89
N VAL A 104 -3.27 4.81 1.46
CA VAL A 104 -2.36 5.22 0.39
C VAL A 104 -1.05 5.66 1.03
N MET A 105 0.07 5.12 0.56
CA MET A 105 1.37 5.58 1.04
C MET A 105 1.60 7.02 0.57
N ALA A 106 1.88 7.89 1.54
CA ALA A 106 2.03 9.32 1.29
C ALA A 106 3.27 9.65 0.46
N GLU A 107 4.32 8.83 0.58
CA GLU A 107 5.58 9.05 -0.12
C GLU A 107 5.61 8.25 -1.43
N GLY A 108 6.17 8.88 -2.48
CA GLY A 108 6.41 8.19 -3.74
C GLY A 108 7.67 7.33 -3.68
N LEU A 109 7.90 6.57 -4.73
CA LEU A 109 9.06 5.68 -4.84
C LEU A 109 10.40 6.39 -4.59
N LYS A 110 10.54 7.60 -5.12
CA LYS A 110 11.76 8.41 -4.95
C LYS A 110 12.05 8.69 -3.47
N ASP A 111 11.02 9.08 -2.74
CA ASP A 111 11.14 9.40 -1.31
C ASP A 111 11.43 8.16 -0.50
N ILE A 112 10.77 7.06 -0.84
CA ILE A 112 10.97 5.77 -0.17
C ILE A 112 12.41 5.30 -0.35
N ALA A 113 12.92 5.34 -1.59
CA ALA A 113 14.28 4.93 -1.90
C ALA A 113 15.31 5.79 -1.15
N GLY A 114 15.04 7.09 -1.01
CA GLY A 114 15.91 7.99 -0.26
C GLY A 114 15.84 7.82 1.25
N THR A 115 14.76 7.23 1.75
CA THR A 115 14.53 7.02 3.18
C THR A 115 15.11 5.68 3.68
N ILE A 116 15.03 4.65 2.86
CA ILE A 116 15.49 3.31 3.23
C ILE A 116 17.01 3.27 3.29
N LYS A 117 17.53 3.33 4.50
CA LYS A 117 18.96 3.35 4.82
C LYS A 117 19.26 2.22 5.80
N PRO A 118 20.55 1.92 6.06
CA PRO A 118 20.89 0.83 6.98
C PRO A 118 20.16 0.88 8.32
N GLY A 119 19.93 2.09 8.86
CA GLY A 119 19.20 2.24 10.13
C GLY A 119 17.77 1.75 10.05
N TYR A 120 17.07 2.05 8.96
CA TYR A 120 15.70 1.58 8.70
C TYR A 120 15.67 0.07 8.51
N VAL A 121 16.59 -0.45 7.70
CA VAL A 121 16.67 -1.88 7.42
C VAL A 121 16.85 -2.67 8.72
N ARG A 122 17.72 -2.18 9.60
CA ARG A 122 17.98 -2.79 10.89
C ARG A 122 16.79 -2.64 11.84
N LYS A 123 16.23 -1.42 11.96
CA LYS A 123 15.15 -1.11 12.90
C LYS A 123 13.90 -1.92 12.62
N TYR A 124 13.54 -2.03 11.35
CA TYR A 124 12.29 -2.71 10.94
C TYR A 124 12.53 -4.15 10.50
N LYS A 125 13.74 -4.67 10.67
CA LYS A 125 14.10 -6.05 10.32
C LYS A 125 13.70 -6.39 8.89
N MET A 126 13.94 -5.42 7.99
CA MET A 126 13.58 -5.57 6.57
C MET A 126 14.37 -6.70 5.93
N LYS A 127 13.66 -7.58 5.23
CA LYS A 127 14.26 -8.69 4.50
C LYS A 127 13.74 -8.71 3.07
N PRO A 128 14.57 -9.13 2.11
CA PRO A 128 14.07 -9.41 0.76
C PRO A 128 12.97 -10.47 0.86
N LYS A 129 11.96 -10.38 0.01
CA LYS A 129 10.82 -11.30 0.08
C LYS A 129 11.23 -12.77 -0.12
N GLU A 130 12.36 -13.04 -0.78
CA GLU A 130 12.90 -14.39 -0.92
C GLU A 130 13.26 -15.00 0.44
N ASP A 131 13.63 -14.18 1.41
CA ASP A 131 14.02 -14.64 2.75
C ASP A 131 12.82 -14.87 3.66
N LEU A 132 11.63 -14.53 3.19
CA LEU A 132 10.39 -14.67 3.98
C LEU A 132 9.64 -15.96 3.70
N LYS A 133 10.14 -16.77 2.80
CA LYS A 133 9.52 -18.05 2.42
C LYS A 133 9.77 -19.15 3.44
#